data_bff8a05c243bc905403a7ab72c6412b0
#
_entry.id   bff8a05c243bc905403a7ab72c6412b0
#
_cell.length_a   1.000
_cell.length_b   1.000
_cell.length_c   1.000
_cell.angle_alpha   90.00
_cell.angle_beta   90.00
_cell.angle_gamma   90.00
#
_symmetry.space_group_name_H-M   'P 1'
#
loop_
_entity.id
_entity.type
_entity.pdbx_description
1 polymer ?
#
loop_
_entity_poly.entity_id
_entity_poly.type
_entity_poly.pdbx_seq_one_letter_code
_entity_poly.pdbx_strand_id
1 'polypeptide(L)'
;IAGEAGTGKTIFSLTFLKTGADLGEVGMYVTVDEPSEDVKRGVRDALGWDLDAYERGGKLIMADFRTYFRIYTRDEKVTVDPRELAKMIIEQVKKYDVKRLVIDPIAPLIIMSHQDVIWVREYLRELVFQLKRLKDVTTVMTSEIPTGEENKLSRFGVEEYLASGVIMLSLKEISITNNFGCLARIMFIRKMRWMPIRPIKLIYEIGPSGIYVIGPLNDEYTLNYYRNYYCGQQYSQGYYYYYSQQQYYTSQYYDTQQYP
;
A
#
# COMPACT_ATOMS: atom_id res chain seq x y z
N ILE A 1 -6.39 -1.88 -4.53
CA ILE A 1 -5.10 -2.51 -4.23
C ILE A 1 -5.25 -3.32 -2.96
N ALA A 2 -4.98 -4.62 -3.01
CA ALA A 2 -5.05 -5.48 -1.84
C ALA A 2 -3.71 -6.18 -1.58
N GLY A 3 -3.39 -6.44 -0.33
CA GLY A 3 -2.15 -7.13 0.05
C GLY A 3 -1.88 -7.10 1.54
N GLU A 4 -0.93 -7.94 1.96
CA GLU A 4 -0.46 -8.01 3.35
C GLU A 4 0.33 -6.77 3.77
N ALA A 5 0.61 -6.66 5.06
CA ALA A 5 1.52 -5.65 5.59
C ALA A 5 2.92 -5.78 4.92
N GLY A 6 3.58 -4.65 4.69
CA GLY A 6 4.92 -4.62 4.08
C GLY A 6 4.98 -4.82 2.56
N THR A 7 3.86 -5.08 1.88
CA THR A 7 3.82 -5.22 0.42
C THR A 7 3.90 -3.90 -0.35
N GLY A 8 3.83 -2.74 0.32
CA GLY A 8 3.99 -1.43 -0.31
C GLY A 8 2.71 -0.82 -0.89
N LYS A 9 1.52 -1.15 -0.35
CA LYS A 9 0.23 -0.57 -0.77
C LYS A 9 0.22 0.96 -0.75
N THR A 10 0.67 1.54 0.36
CA THR A 10 0.78 2.99 0.53
C THR A 10 1.74 3.62 -0.47
N ILE A 11 2.91 3.00 -0.69
CA ILE A 11 3.88 3.47 -1.68
C ILE A 11 3.31 3.37 -3.10
N PHE A 12 2.58 2.28 -3.42
CA PHE A 12 1.86 2.18 -4.70
C PHE A 12 0.90 3.35 -4.89
N SER A 13 0.09 3.63 -3.89
CA SER A 13 -0.90 4.71 -3.90
C SER A 13 -0.26 6.09 -4.06
N LEU A 14 0.84 6.34 -3.34
CA LEU A 14 1.59 7.60 -3.45
C LEU A 14 2.35 7.70 -4.78
N THR A 15 2.89 6.60 -5.32
CA THR A 15 3.47 6.56 -6.68
C THR A 15 2.43 6.97 -7.72
N PHE A 16 1.20 6.46 -7.61
CA PHE A 16 0.09 6.82 -8.49
C PHE A 16 -0.23 8.31 -8.43
N LEU A 17 -0.29 8.89 -7.23
CA LEU A 17 -0.57 10.34 -7.04
C LEU A 17 0.59 11.20 -7.52
N LYS A 18 1.83 10.85 -7.13
CA LYS A 18 3.03 11.59 -7.53
C LYS A 18 3.18 11.62 -9.05
N THR A 19 3.02 10.47 -9.71
CA THR A 19 3.06 10.41 -11.18
C THR A 19 2.00 11.33 -11.82
N GLY A 20 0.79 11.39 -11.25
CA GLY A 20 -0.23 12.33 -11.70
C GLY A 20 0.17 13.77 -11.53
N ALA A 21 0.71 14.11 -10.35
CA ALA A 21 1.19 15.47 -10.06
C ALA A 21 2.31 15.92 -11.00
N ASP A 22 3.24 15.02 -11.33
CA ASP A 22 4.31 15.25 -12.32
C ASP A 22 3.75 15.47 -13.75
N LEU A 23 2.60 14.87 -14.07
CA LEU A 23 1.85 15.06 -15.32
C LEU A 23 0.92 16.29 -15.29
N GLY A 24 0.88 17.04 -14.19
CA GLY A 24 0.04 18.22 -14.03
C GLY A 24 -1.36 17.95 -13.47
N GLU A 25 -1.73 16.70 -13.17
CA GLU A 25 -3.01 16.33 -12.58
C GLU A 25 -2.99 16.57 -11.06
N VAL A 26 -4.12 17.00 -10.51
CA VAL A 26 -4.27 17.14 -9.06
C VAL A 26 -4.62 15.81 -8.45
N GLY A 27 -3.83 15.38 -7.44
CA GLY A 27 -4.03 14.20 -6.64
C GLY A 27 -4.59 14.52 -5.26
N MET A 28 -5.40 13.60 -4.70
CA MET A 28 -5.88 13.67 -3.31
C MET A 28 -5.63 12.34 -2.61
N TYR A 29 -4.95 12.39 -1.47
CA TYR A 29 -4.74 11.27 -0.58
C TYR A 29 -5.60 11.41 0.66
N VAL A 30 -6.53 10.49 0.85
CA VAL A 30 -7.38 10.41 2.04
C VAL A 30 -6.80 9.37 2.97
N THR A 31 -6.31 9.82 4.13
CA THR A 31 -5.90 8.92 5.21
C THR A 31 -6.96 8.85 6.30
N VAL A 32 -7.16 7.66 6.84
CA VAL A 32 -8.11 7.39 7.94
C VAL A 32 -7.48 6.71 9.14
N ASP A 33 -6.26 6.23 9.01
CA ASP A 33 -5.54 5.48 10.05
C ASP A 33 -4.26 6.20 10.49
N GLU A 34 -3.39 6.54 9.57
CA GLU A 34 -2.10 7.16 9.82
C GLU A 34 -2.16 8.70 9.66
N PRO A 35 -1.48 9.50 10.53
CA PRO A 35 -1.34 10.94 10.32
C PRO A 35 -0.75 11.26 8.95
N SER A 36 -1.34 12.22 8.23
CA SER A 36 -0.79 12.68 6.95
C SER A 36 0.66 13.14 7.06
N GLU A 37 1.03 13.77 8.18
CA GLU A 37 2.40 14.21 8.46
C GLU A 37 3.38 13.04 8.62
N ASP A 38 2.93 11.92 9.22
CA ASP A 38 3.75 10.73 9.37
C ASP A 38 3.96 10.04 8.02
N VAL A 39 2.93 9.99 7.18
CA VAL A 39 3.04 9.51 5.78
C VAL A 39 4.05 10.36 5.00
N LYS A 40 3.96 11.69 5.08
CA LYS A 40 4.88 12.62 4.40
C LYS A 40 6.33 12.43 4.88
N ARG A 41 6.52 12.33 6.21
CA ARG A 41 7.83 12.09 6.79
C ARG A 41 8.40 10.74 6.34
N GLY A 42 7.60 9.66 6.43
CA GLY A 42 8.03 8.32 6.06
C GLY A 42 8.51 8.21 4.61
N VAL A 43 7.79 8.80 3.66
CA VAL A 43 8.23 8.76 2.23
C VAL A 43 9.39 9.70 1.94
N ARG A 44 9.52 10.82 2.67
CA ARG A 44 10.70 11.68 2.58
C ARG A 44 11.94 10.94 3.03
N ASP A 45 11.88 10.27 4.18
CA ASP A 45 13.01 9.55 4.74
C ASP A 45 13.37 8.30 3.92
N ALA A 46 12.37 7.57 3.42
CA ALA A 46 12.58 6.33 2.68
C ALA A 46 12.90 6.53 1.20
N LEU A 47 12.28 7.50 0.53
CA LEU A 47 12.32 7.67 -0.93
C LEU A 47 12.83 9.05 -1.37
N GLY A 48 13.07 9.98 -0.44
CA GLY A 48 13.49 11.35 -0.74
C GLY A 48 12.38 12.22 -1.35
N TRP A 49 11.10 11.87 -1.19
CA TRP A 49 9.99 12.62 -1.78
C TRP A 49 9.56 13.79 -0.91
N ASP A 50 9.56 15.00 -1.43
CA ASP A 50 8.98 16.17 -0.79
C ASP A 50 7.51 16.35 -1.19
N LEU A 51 6.61 15.63 -0.47
CA LEU A 51 5.16 15.76 -0.70
C LEU A 51 4.64 17.16 -0.34
N ASP A 52 5.29 17.87 0.61
CA ASP A 52 4.92 19.24 0.96
C ASP A 52 5.14 20.20 -0.23
N ALA A 53 6.14 19.95 -1.07
CA ALA A 53 6.33 20.75 -2.29
C ALA A 53 5.16 20.59 -3.27
N TYR A 54 4.64 19.35 -3.42
CA TYR A 54 3.45 19.09 -4.25
C TYR A 54 2.18 19.73 -3.65
N GLU A 55 2.02 19.73 -2.32
CA GLU A 55 0.91 20.43 -1.64
C GLU A 55 1.00 21.94 -1.85
N ARG A 56 2.15 22.56 -1.60
CA ARG A 56 2.35 23.99 -1.84
C ARG A 56 2.12 24.39 -3.29
N GLY A 57 2.46 23.49 -4.23
CA GLY A 57 2.20 23.65 -5.65
C GLY A 57 0.76 23.39 -6.09
N GLY A 58 -0.15 23.04 -5.16
CA GLY A 58 -1.55 22.72 -5.46
C GLY A 58 -1.74 21.47 -6.30
N LYS A 59 -0.74 20.56 -6.33
CA LYS A 59 -0.77 19.31 -7.10
C LYS A 59 -1.13 18.08 -6.26
N LEU A 60 -1.05 18.20 -4.94
CA LEU A 60 -1.40 17.15 -4.01
C LEU A 60 -2.21 17.75 -2.86
N ILE A 61 -3.17 16.99 -2.38
CA ILE A 61 -3.98 17.30 -1.19
C ILE A 61 -3.87 16.10 -0.26
N MET A 62 -3.35 16.33 0.94
CA MET A 62 -3.32 15.33 2.00
C MET A 62 -4.52 15.55 2.93
N ALA A 63 -5.55 14.76 2.79
CA ALA A 63 -6.82 14.89 3.53
C ALA A 63 -6.85 13.90 4.70
N ASP A 64 -6.68 14.43 5.91
CA ASP A 64 -6.71 13.64 7.14
C ASP A 64 -8.13 13.54 7.71
N PHE A 65 -8.75 12.39 7.53
CA PHE A 65 -10.12 12.13 8.01
C PHE A 65 -10.16 11.47 9.40
N ARG A 66 -9.02 11.21 10.06
CA ARG A 66 -8.96 10.57 11.38
C ARG A 66 -9.74 11.34 12.45
N THR A 67 -9.70 12.66 12.43
CA THR A 67 -10.42 13.50 13.39
C THR A 67 -11.93 13.34 13.23
N TYR A 68 -12.42 13.23 12.00
CA TYR A 68 -13.80 12.95 11.70
C TYR A 68 -14.26 11.63 12.33
N PHE A 69 -13.48 10.57 12.13
CA PHE A 69 -13.78 9.26 12.72
C PHE A 69 -13.69 9.27 14.26
N ARG A 70 -12.72 9.98 14.86
CA ARG A 70 -12.61 10.09 16.32
C ARG A 70 -13.81 10.74 16.99
N ILE A 71 -14.45 11.71 16.35
CA ILE A 71 -15.65 12.37 16.87
C ILE A 71 -16.82 11.38 16.92
N TYR A 72 -16.96 10.56 15.88
CA TYR A 72 -18.04 9.58 15.78
C TYR A 72 -17.82 8.31 16.61
N THR A 73 -16.57 7.96 16.93
CA THR A 73 -16.27 6.74 17.71
C THR A 73 -16.29 6.92 19.22
N ARG A 74 -16.35 8.14 19.73
CA ARG A 74 -16.52 8.38 21.18
C ARG A 74 -17.92 8.00 21.69
N ASP A 75 -18.91 8.01 20.83
CA ASP A 75 -20.25 7.49 21.09
C ASP A 75 -20.38 6.12 20.41
N GLU A 76 -20.37 5.03 21.18
CA GLU A 76 -20.39 3.63 20.68
C GLU A 76 -21.59 3.28 19.77
N LYS A 77 -22.45 4.22 19.46
CA LYS A 77 -23.68 4.03 18.67
C LYS A 77 -23.71 4.77 17.33
N VAL A 78 -22.71 5.59 17.01
CA VAL A 78 -22.74 6.38 15.78
C VAL A 78 -21.91 5.71 14.70
N THR A 79 -22.58 5.14 13.72
CA THR A 79 -21.96 4.67 12.47
C THR A 79 -21.84 5.84 11.51
N VAL A 80 -20.67 6.00 10.89
CA VAL A 80 -20.48 6.99 9.83
C VAL A 80 -21.29 6.56 8.60
N ASP A 81 -22.23 7.40 8.16
CA ASP A 81 -23.00 7.12 6.94
C ASP A 81 -22.04 7.14 5.72
N PRO A 82 -21.98 6.06 4.91
CA PRO A 82 -21.14 6.01 3.72
C PRO A 82 -21.46 7.10 2.70
N ARG A 83 -22.69 7.62 2.69
CA ARG A 83 -23.12 8.71 1.82
C ARG A 83 -22.56 10.05 2.28
N GLU A 84 -22.53 10.30 3.58
CA GLU A 84 -21.94 11.52 4.12
C GLU A 84 -20.44 11.55 3.90
N LEU A 85 -19.76 10.42 4.16
CA LEU A 85 -18.35 10.29 3.88
C LEU A 85 -18.05 10.53 2.39
N ALA A 86 -18.79 9.84 1.51
CA ALA A 86 -18.65 10.03 0.07
C ALA A 86 -18.91 11.49 -0.35
N LYS A 87 -19.92 12.14 0.23
CA LYS A 87 -20.25 13.54 -0.02
C LYS A 87 -19.08 14.46 0.33
N MET A 88 -18.50 14.29 1.53
CA MET A 88 -17.35 15.08 1.97
C MET A 88 -16.16 14.93 1.02
N ILE A 89 -15.83 13.69 0.63
CA ILE A 89 -14.75 13.41 -0.32
C ILE A 89 -15.07 14.06 -1.68
N ILE A 90 -16.28 13.89 -2.20
CA ILE A 90 -16.71 14.43 -3.50
C ILE A 90 -16.68 15.96 -3.50
N GLU A 91 -17.04 16.62 -2.42
CA GLU A 91 -16.97 18.08 -2.29
C GLU A 91 -15.51 18.56 -2.40
N GLN A 92 -14.58 17.90 -1.71
CA GLN A 92 -13.16 18.24 -1.82
C GLN A 92 -12.60 17.94 -3.22
N VAL A 93 -12.95 16.79 -3.80
CA VAL A 93 -12.56 16.42 -5.16
C VAL A 93 -13.00 17.48 -6.19
N LYS A 94 -14.23 17.96 -6.08
CA LYS A 94 -14.76 19.01 -6.97
C LYS A 94 -14.11 20.37 -6.72
N LYS A 95 -13.92 20.73 -5.45
CA LYS A 95 -13.32 22.00 -5.05
C LYS A 95 -11.93 22.20 -5.64
N TYR A 96 -11.14 21.13 -5.69
CA TYR A 96 -9.74 21.17 -6.12
C TYR A 96 -9.50 20.59 -7.53
N ASP A 97 -10.55 20.22 -8.25
CA ASP A 97 -10.49 19.56 -9.58
C ASP A 97 -9.58 18.32 -9.58
N VAL A 98 -9.73 17.48 -8.56
CA VAL A 98 -8.93 16.27 -8.37
C VAL A 98 -9.15 15.29 -9.52
N LYS A 99 -8.07 14.74 -10.07
CA LYS A 99 -8.10 13.70 -11.11
C LYS A 99 -7.72 12.32 -10.59
N ARG A 100 -6.93 12.26 -9.51
CA ARG A 100 -6.50 11.01 -8.88
C ARG A 100 -6.84 11.03 -7.39
N LEU A 101 -7.70 10.12 -6.98
CA LEU A 101 -8.12 9.97 -5.59
C LEU A 101 -7.55 8.67 -5.01
N VAL A 102 -6.98 8.75 -3.82
CA VAL A 102 -6.56 7.59 -3.01
C VAL A 102 -7.31 7.59 -1.69
N ILE A 103 -7.78 6.42 -1.25
CA ILE A 103 -8.31 6.16 0.10
C ILE A 103 -7.49 5.03 0.70
N ASP A 104 -6.69 5.34 1.73
CA ASP A 104 -5.70 4.42 2.32
C ASP A 104 -5.75 4.42 3.85
N PRO A 105 -6.11 3.30 4.48
CA PRO A 105 -6.83 2.16 3.91
C PRO A 105 -8.36 2.30 4.03
N ILE A 106 -9.12 1.43 3.33
CA ILE A 106 -10.59 1.43 3.39
C ILE A 106 -11.13 0.73 4.65
N ALA A 107 -10.35 -0.16 5.25
CA ALA A 107 -10.78 -1.02 6.35
C ALA A 107 -11.30 -0.25 7.58
N PRO A 108 -10.65 0.83 8.08
CA PRO A 108 -11.15 1.58 9.23
C PRO A 108 -12.51 2.21 9.00
N LEU A 109 -12.86 2.54 7.76
CA LEU A 109 -14.19 3.06 7.39
C LEU A 109 -15.31 2.05 7.70
N ILE A 110 -14.97 0.78 7.79
CA ILE A 110 -15.91 -0.34 7.90
C ILE A 110 -15.95 -0.91 9.32
N ILE A 111 -14.79 -0.99 10.00
CA ILE A 111 -14.66 -1.65 11.30
C ILE A 111 -15.51 -0.98 12.38
N MET A 112 -15.78 0.31 12.25
CA MET A 112 -16.54 1.09 13.23
C MET A 112 -18.02 0.74 13.30
N SER A 113 -18.53 -0.12 12.41
CA SER A 113 -19.96 -0.19 12.20
C SER A 113 -20.63 -1.56 12.31
N HIS A 114 -20.09 -2.59 12.79
CA HIS A 114 -20.63 -3.95 12.94
C HIS A 114 -19.95 -4.99 12.05
N GLN A 115 -19.79 -6.20 12.61
CA GLN A 115 -19.11 -7.34 11.96
C GLN A 115 -20.02 -8.11 10.98
N ASP A 116 -21.19 -7.59 10.61
CA ASP A 116 -22.07 -8.26 9.66
C ASP A 116 -21.58 -8.03 8.22
N VAL A 117 -21.21 -9.11 7.54
CA VAL A 117 -20.72 -9.11 6.16
C VAL A 117 -21.72 -8.47 5.19
N ILE A 118 -23.03 -8.62 5.45
CA ILE A 118 -24.08 -8.04 4.61
C ILE A 118 -24.04 -6.52 4.73
N TRP A 119 -23.94 -6.02 5.94
CA TRP A 119 -23.83 -4.58 6.20
C TRP A 119 -22.57 -3.98 5.57
N VAL A 120 -21.41 -4.63 5.74
CA VAL A 120 -20.14 -4.23 5.13
C VAL A 120 -20.27 -4.12 3.61
N ARG A 121 -20.92 -5.11 2.99
CA ARG A 121 -21.15 -5.13 1.54
C ARG A 121 -22.01 -3.96 1.09
N GLU A 122 -23.10 -3.68 1.78
CA GLU A 122 -24.00 -2.57 1.45
C GLU A 122 -23.31 -1.21 1.66
N TYR A 123 -22.56 -1.06 2.75
CA TYR A 123 -21.75 0.13 3.02
C TYR A 123 -20.77 0.41 1.89
N LEU A 124 -19.94 -0.58 1.54
CA LEU A 124 -18.96 -0.45 0.46
C LEU A 124 -19.63 -0.23 -0.90
N ARG A 125 -20.74 -0.90 -1.15
CA ARG A 125 -21.51 -0.73 -2.37
C ARG A 125 -21.97 0.72 -2.53
N GLU A 126 -22.51 1.31 -1.48
CA GLU A 126 -22.97 2.69 -1.50
C GLU A 126 -21.82 3.67 -1.67
N LEU A 127 -20.72 3.52 -0.91
CA LEU A 127 -19.54 4.35 -1.03
C LEU A 127 -18.97 4.31 -2.45
N VAL A 128 -18.74 3.11 -2.98
CA VAL A 128 -18.19 2.92 -4.34
C VAL A 128 -19.15 3.47 -5.41
N PHE A 129 -20.46 3.30 -5.22
CA PHE A 129 -21.45 3.84 -6.12
C PHE A 129 -21.41 5.37 -6.19
N GLN A 130 -21.30 6.04 -5.04
CA GLN A 130 -21.19 7.49 -4.99
C GLN A 130 -19.88 7.98 -5.62
N LEU A 131 -18.75 7.34 -5.32
CA LEU A 131 -17.45 7.70 -5.90
C LEU A 131 -17.41 7.48 -7.44
N LYS A 132 -18.09 6.46 -7.96
CA LYS A 132 -18.19 6.22 -9.43
C LYS A 132 -18.95 7.31 -10.19
N ARG A 133 -19.66 8.19 -9.51
CA ARG A 133 -20.29 9.37 -10.14
C ARG A 133 -19.25 10.44 -10.52
N LEU A 134 -18.06 10.34 -10.00
CA LEU A 134 -16.91 11.16 -10.40
C LEU A 134 -16.33 10.59 -11.70
N LYS A 135 -16.84 11.02 -12.83
CA LYS A 135 -16.55 10.44 -14.16
C LYS A 135 -15.08 10.61 -14.59
N ASP A 136 -14.48 11.74 -14.20
CA ASP A 136 -13.11 12.14 -14.62
C ASP A 136 -12.06 11.91 -13.55
N VAL A 137 -12.36 11.04 -12.55
CA VAL A 137 -11.47 10.74 -11.43
C VAL A 137 -11.16 9.24 -11.40
N THR A 138 -9.89 8.91 -11.37
CA THR A 138 -9.45 7.56 -11.07
C THR A 138 -9.28 7.40 -9.57
N THR A 139 -10.05 6.49 -8.97
CA THR A 139 -9.99 6.21 -7.52
C THR A 139 -9.26 4.91 -7.24
N VAL A 140 -8.25 4.97 -6.39
CA VAL A 140 -7.53 3.83 -5.81
C VAL A 140 -7.90 3.70 -4.34
N MET A 141 -8.29 2.51 -3.92
CA MET A 141 -8.53 2.17 -2.51
C MET A 141 -7.61 1.04 -2.10
N THR A 142 -7.02 1.11 -0.92
CA THR A 142 -6.22 0.02 -0.39
C THR A 142 -7.03 -0.84 0.57
N SER A 143 -6.83 -2.15 0.50
CA SER A 143 -7.42 -3.13 1.40
C SER A 143 -6.32 -4.03 1.96
N GLU A 144 -6.32 -4.23 3.27
CA GLU A 144 -5.38 -5.12 3.92
C GLU A 144 -5.88 -6.56 3.87
N ILE A 145 -4.95 -7.49 3.63
CA ILE A 145 -5.17 -8.91 3.78
C ILE A 145 -4.50 -9.32 5.10
N PRO A 146 -5.22 -9.95 6.05
CA PRO A 146 -4.61 -10.45 7.28
C PRO A 146 -3.51 -11.46 6.97
N THR A 147 -2.42 -11.39 7.72
CA THR A 147 -1.29 -12.34 7.59
C THR A 147 -1.79 -13.77 7.81
N GLY A 148 -1.38 -14.68 6.92
CA GLY A 148 -1.82 -16.08 6.92
C GLY A 148 -3.12 -16.35 6.15
N GLU A 149 -3.74 -15.32 5.56
CA GLU A 149 -4.94 -15.44 4.73
C GLU A 149 -4.65 -15.13 3.25
N GLU A 150 -3.52 -15.55 2.74
CA GLU A 150 -2.99 -15.26 1.38
C GLU A 150 -3.95 -15.65 0.25
N ASN A 151 -4.90 -16.55 0.53
CA ASN A 151 -5.94 -16.96 -0.42
C ASN A 151 -7.09 -15.95 -0.52
N LYS A 152 -7.19 -14.98 0.40
CA LYS A 152 -8.19 -13.91 0.33
C LYS A 152 -7.75 -12.85 -0.67
N LEU A 153 -8.72 -12.27 -1.36
CA LEU A 153 -8.50 -11.19 -2.33
C LEU A 153 -8.68 -9.81 -1.69
N SER A 154 -9.28 -9.74 -0.51
CA SER A 154 -9.55 -8.53 0.25
C SER A 154 -9.91 -8.88 1.69
N ARG A 155 -9.93 -7.87 2.58
CA ARG A 155 -10.17 -8.08 4.02
C ARG A 155 -11.55 -8.69 4.30
N PHE A 156 -12.58 -8.18 3.62
CA PHE A 156 -13.97 -8.55 3.87
C PHE A 156 -14.54 -9.53 2.83
N GLY A 157 -13.80 -9.81 1.74
CA GLY A 157 -14.22 -10.72 0.67
C GLY A 157 -15.34 -10.16 -0.20
N VAL A 158 -15.53 -8.83 -0.22
CA VAL A 158 -16.58 -8.16 -1.01
C VAL A 158 -16.04 -7.02 -1.88
N GLU A 159 -14.93 -6.42 -1.51
CA GLU A 159 -14.32 -5.26 -2.19
C GLU A 159 -13.98 -5.58 -3.65
N GLU A 160 -13.47 -6.78 -3.90
CA GLU A 160 -13.09 -7.23 -5.24
C GLU A 160 -14.27 -7.34 -6.20
N TYR A 161 -15.49 -7.56 -5.71
CA TYR A 161 -16.69 -7.61 -6.55
C TYR A 161 -17.13 -6.21 -6.97
N LEU A 162 -16.95 -5.24 -6.12
CA LEU A 162 -17.39 -3.84 -6.31
C LEU A 162 -16.41 -3.04 -7.15
N ALA A 163 -15.11 -3.27 -6.97
CA ALA A 163 -14.05 -2.57 -7.70
C ALA A 163 -14.08 -2.88 -9.20
N SER A 164 -13.71 -1.90 -10.02
CA SER A 164 -13.52 -2.07 -11.46
C SER A 164 -12.21 -2.79 -11.78
N GLY A 165 -11.18 -2.59 -10.98
CA GLY A 165 -9.90 -3.29 -11.05
C GLY A 165 -9.48 -3.81 -9.69
N VAL A 166 -8.73 -4.91 -9.67
CA VAL A 166 -8.12 -5.49 -8.46
C VAL A 166 -6.68 -5.83 -8.78
N ILE A 167 -5.77 -5.20 -8.03
CA ILE A 167 -4.34 -5.48 -8.06
C ILE A 167 -3.97 -6.05 -6.71
N MET A 168 -3.39 -7.25 -6.72
CA MET A 168 -2.90 -7.96 -5.54
C MET A 168 -1.40 -7.72 -5.39
N LEU A 169 -0.98 -7.36 -4.19
CA LEU A 169 0.42 -7.25 -3.81
C LEU A 169 0.70 -8.33 -2.76
N SER A 170 1.75 -9.11 -2.96
CA SER A 170 2.15 -10.19 -2.06
C SER A 170 3.66 -10.30 -1.95
N LEU A 171 4.13 -11.02 -0.95
CA LEU A 171 5.52 -11.44 -0.81
C LEU A 171 5.61 -12.92 -1.20
N LYS A 172 6.67 -13.29 -1.92
CA LYS A 172 6.94 -14.67 -2.30
C LYS A 172 8.41 -14.98 -2.14
N GLU A 173 8.71 -16.11 -1.54
CA GLU A 173 10.07 -16.63 -1.50
C GLU A 173 10.51 -17.11 -2.88
N ILE A 174 11.68 -16.65 -3.31
CA ILE A 174 12.38 -17.10 -4.52
C ILE A 174 13.63 -17.84 -4.08
N SER A 175 13.71 -19.13 -4.40
CA SER A 175 14.89 -19.95 -4.08
C SER A 175 16.11 -19.49 -4.88
N ILE A 176 17.22 -19.29 -4.19
CA ILE A 176 18.54 -19.01 -4.79
C ILE A 176 19.35 -20.30 -4.87
N THR A 177 19.33 -21.08 -3.78
CA THR A 177 19.94 -22.41 -3.68
C THR A 177 18.96 -23.35 -2.96
N ASN A 178 19.30 -24.64 -2.82
CA ASN A 178 18.44 -25.62 -2.15
C ASN A 178 18.10 -25.26 -0.70
N ASN A 179 18.91 -24.42 -0.04
CA ASN A 179 18.74 -24.07 1.38
C ASN A 179 18.60 -22.56 1.63
N PHE A 180 18.52 -21.76 0.57
CA PHE A 180 18.50 -20.31 0.70
C PHE A 180 17.58 -19.67 -0.33
N GLY A 181 16.74 -18.75 0.16
CA GLY A 181 15.81 -17.94 -0.63
C GLY A 181 15.82 -16.47 -0.24
N CYS A 182 15.22 -15.63 -1.04
CA CYS A 182 14.93 -14.24 -0.73
C CYS A 182 13.45 -13.94 -0.94
N LEU A 183 12.91 -12.96 -0.24
CA LEU A 183 11.54 -12.49 -0.43
C LEU A 183 11.49 -11.48 -1.57
N ALA A 184 10.67 -11.78 -2.57
CA ALA A 184 10.35 -10.87 -3.68
C ALA A 184 8.94 -10.31 -3.52
N ARG A 185 8.75 -9.06 -3.94
CA ARG A 185 7.45 -8.43 -4.05
C ARG A 185 6.78 -8.82 -5.36
N ILE A 186 5.58 -9.35 -5.28
CA ILE A 186 4.81 -9.83 -6.42
C ILE A 186 3.55 -9.00 -6.60
N MET A 187 3.35 -8.49 -7.80
CA MET A 187 2.14 -7.82 -8.25
C MET A 187 1.35 -8.72 -9.17
N PHE A 188 0.05 -8.82 -8.96
CA PHE A 188 -0.85 -9.58 -9.81
C PHE A 188 -2.10 -8.76 -10.13
N ILE A 189 -2.31 -8.43 -11.41
CA ILE A 189 -3.54 -7.80 -11.87
C ILE A 189 -4.60 -8.88 -11.97
N ARG A 190 -5.40 -9.01 -10.92
CA ARG A 190 -6.42 -10.07 -10.79
C ARG A 190 -7.64 -9.79 -11.64
N LYS A 191 -8.01 -8.51 -11.78
CA LYS A 191 -9.22 -8.07 -12.47
C LYS A 191 -9.01 -6.67 -13.03
N MET A 192 -9.48 -6.45 -14.23
CA MET A 192 -9.65 -5.12 -14.81
C MET A 192 -10.86 -5.18 -15.76
N ARG A 193 -11.97 -4.56 -15.38
CA ARG A 193 -13.19 -4.57 -16.21
C ARG A 193 -12.92 -3.85 -17.52
N TRP A 194 -13.48 -4.39 -18.58
CA TRP A 194 -13.43 -3.82 -19.93
C TRP A 194 -12.02 -3.74 -20.56
N MET A 195 -11.04 -4.38 -19.95
CA MET A 195 -9.68 -4.48 -20.49
C MET A 195 -9.26 -5.95 -20.64
N PRO A 196 -8.68 -6.34 -21.77
CA PRO A 196 -8.07 -7.66 -21.92
C PRO A 196 -6.78 -7.69 -21.10
N ILE A 197 -6.82 -8.30 -19.91
CA ILE A 197 -5.64 -8.54 -19.09
C ILE A 197 -5.15 -9.97 -19.24
N ARG A 198 -3.84 -10.14 -19.24
CA ARG A 198 -3.23 -11.47 -19.07
C ARG A 198 -2.97 -11.69 -17.58
N PRO A 199 -3.38 -12.84 -16.99
CA PRO A 199 -3.16 -13.14 -15.58
C PRO A 199 -1.70 -13.52 -15.31
N ILE A 200 -0.81 -12.54 -15.38
CA ILE A 200 0.63 -12.71 -15.17
C ILE A 200 1.00 -12.12 -13.81
N LYS A 201 1.79 -12.85 -13.03
CA LYS A 201 2.44 -12.34 -11.83
C LYS A 201 3.72 -11.64 -12.22
N LEU A 202 3.91 -10.43 -11.71
CA LEU A 202 5.06 -9.57 -11.99
C LEU A 202 5.88 -9.40 -10.73
N ILE A 203 7.20 -9.44 -10.85
CA ILE A 203 8.11 -9.01 -9.80
C ILE A 203 8.22 -7.49 -9.88
N TYR A 204 8.13 -6.82 -8.72
CA TYR A 204 8.32 -5.37 -8.62
C TYR A 204 9.18 -5.02 -7.41
N GLU A 205 9.76 -3.84 -7.45
CA GLU A 205 10.52 -3.27 -6.34
C GLU A 205 10.09 -1.84 -6.03
N ILE A 206 10.53 -1.37 -4.86
CA ILE A 206 10.32 -0.02 -4.37
C ILE A 206 11.68 0.68 -4.35
N GLY A 207 11.76 1.82 -5.01
CA GLY A 207 12.97 2.62 -5.07
C GLY A 207 12.66 4.13 -5.08
N PRO A 208 13.66 4.99 -5.31
CA PRO A 208 13.49 6.44 -5.27
C PRO A 208 12.42 6.99 -6.24
N SER A 209 12.15 6.28 -7.34
CA SER A 209 11.08 6.63 -8.28
C SER A 209 9.70 6.09 -7.88
N GLY A 210 9.60 5.35 -6.78
CA GLY A 210 8.41 4.66 -6.32
C GLY A 210 8.41 3.18 -6.71
N ILE A 211 7.24 2.65 -7.04
CA ILE A 211 7.11 1.26 -7.50
C ILE A 211 7.52 1.15 -8.97
N TYR A 212 8.34 0.16 -9.27
CA TYR A 212 8.70 -0.20 -10.64
C TYR A 212 8.69 -1.72 -10.84
N VAL A 213 8.24 -2.14 -12.03
CA VAL A 213 8.13 -3.54 -12.41
C VAL A 213 9.45 -4.01 -13.02
N ILE A 214 9.94 -5.15 -12.54
CA ILE A 214 11.15 -5.79 -13.07
C ILE A 214 10.81 -6.70 -14.24
N GLY A 215 9.80 -7.55 -14.09
CA GLY A 215 9.35 -8.43 -15.15
C GLY A 215 8.43 -9.55 -14.67
N PRO A 216 8.05 -10.48 -15.57
CA PRO A 216 7.20 -11.62 -15.23
C PRO A 216 7.88 -12.60 -14.28
N LEU A 217 7.15 -13.07 -13.26
CA LEU A 217 7.67 -14.06 -12.30
C LEU A 217 8.04 -15.40 -12.93
N ASN A 218 7.39 -15.77 -14.05
CA ASN A 218 7.64 -17.06 -14.72
C ASN A 218 8.70 -16.96 -15.84
N ASP A 219 9.31 -15.80 -16.02
CA ASP A 219 10.37 -15.59 -16.99
C ASP A 219 11.73 -15.86 -16.34
N GLU A 220 12.50 -16.78 -16.91
CA GLU A 220 13.78 -17.23 -16.35
C GLU A 220 14.84 -16.11 -16.36
N TYR A 221 14.83 -15.25 -17.38
CA TYR A 221 15.71 -14.09 -17.42
C TYR A 221 15.41 -13.11 -16.28
N THR A 222 14.15 -12.80 -16.07
CA THR A 222 13.68 -11.96 -14.95
C THR A 222 14.08 -12.56 -13.61
N LEU A 223 13.88 -13.87 -13.41
CA LEU A 223 14.24 -14.55 -12.17
C LEU A 223 15.75 -14.52 -11.91
N ASN A 224 16.56 -14.79 -12.94
CA ASN A 224 18.01 -14.78 -12.82
C ASN A 224 18.54 -13.36 -12.54
N TYR A 225 18.01 -12.36 -13.24
CA TYR A 225 18.33 -10.96 -12.95
C TYR A 225 17.98 -10.59 -11.50
N TYR A 226 16.78 -10.95 -11.03
CA TYR A 226 16.33 -10.66 -9.67
C TYR A 226 17.21 -11.36 -8.62
N ARG A 227 17.53 -12.65 -8.81
CA ARG A 227 18.42 -13.40 -7.92
C ARG A 227 19.78 -12.76 -7.80
N ASN A 228 20.39 -12.41 -8.91
CA ASN A 228 21.75 -11.86 -8.93
C ASN A 228 21.83 -10.44 -8.38
N TYR A 229 20.88 -9.59 -8.71
CA TYR A 229 20.94 -8.18 -8.36
C TYR A 229 20.32 -7.85 -7.01
N TYR A 230 19.10 -8.34 -6.73
CA TYR A 230 18.37 -7.98 -5.51
C TYR A 230 18.62 -8.96 -4.36
N CYS A 231 18.54 -10.25 -4.61
CA CYS A 231 18.79 -11.24 -3.56
C CYS A 231 20.26 -11.27 -3.13
N GLY A 232 21.20 -11.06 -4.05
CA GLY A 232 22.61 -11.00 -3.74
C GLY A 232 22.99 -9.86 -2.79
N GLN A 233 22.36 -8.70 -2.94
CA GLN A 233 22.54 -7.55 -2.03
C GLN A 233 21.97 -7.81 -0.64
N GLN A 234 20.79 -8.41 -0.55
CA GLN A 234 20.19 -8.80 0.74
C GLN A 234 21.09 -9.81 1.47
N TYR A 235 21.69 -10.74 0.73
CA TYR A 235 22.63 -11.72 1.29
C TYR A 235 23.89 -11.06 1.86
N SER A 236 24.50 -10.14 1.15
CA SER A 236 25.70 -9.45 1.60
C SER A 236 25.45 -8.60 2.84
N GLN A 237 24.32 -7.88 2.91
CA GLN A 237 23.94 -7.10 4.08
C GLN A 237 23.62 -7.98 5.29
N GLY A 238 22.89 -9.08 5.12
CA GLY A 238 22.61 -10.04 6.19
C GLY A 238 23.85 -10.74 6.70
N TYR A 239 24.81 -11.06 5.83
CA TYR A 239 26.08 -11.68 6.18
C TYR A 239 26.97 -10.72 6.99
N TYR A 240 27.03 -9.45 6.60
CA TYR A 240 27.75 -8.41 7.38
C TYR A 240 27.13 -8.19 8.76
N TYR A 241 25.82 -8.18 8.86
CA TYR A 241 25.12 -8.03 10.15
C TYR A 241 25.38 -9.24 11.07
N TYR A 242 25.33 -10.45 10.54
CA TYR A 242 25.59 -11.67 11.32
C TYR A 242 27.05 -11.75 11.78
N TYR A 243 28.02 -11.41 10.95
CA TYR A 243 29.43 -11.38 11.33
C TYR A 243 29.77 -10.26 12.32
N SER A 244 29.16 -9.08 12.20
CA SER A 244 29.36 -8.00 13.15
C SER A 244 28.81 -8.34 14.53
N GLN A 245 27.71 -9.04 14.60
CA GLN A 245 27.14 -9.53 15.87
C GLN A 245 28.03 -10.63 16.49
N GLN A 246 28.54 -11.57 15.68
CA GLN A 246 29.47 -12.58 16.21
C GLN A 246 30.79 -11.99 16.70
N GLN A 247 31.35 -11.00 16.04
CA GLN A 247 32.53 -10.30 16.54
C GLN A 247 32.27 -9.55 17.84
N TYR A 248 31.08 -8.97 17.99
CA TYR A 248 30.67 -8.28 19.22
C TYR A 248 30.53 -9.26 20.39
N TYR A 249 29.96 -10.44 20.18
CA TYR A 249 29.83 -11.48 21.22
C TYR A 249 31.20 -12.13 21.55
N THR A 250 32.07 -12.34 20.58
CA THR A 250 33.43 -12.87 20.84
C THR A 250 34.31 -11.88 21.56
N SER A 251 34.23 -10.57 21.27
CA SER A 251 35.01 -9.58 22.01
C SER A 251 34.56 -9.44 23.50
N GLN A 252 33.25 -9.55 23.77
CA GLN A 252 32.77 -9.57 25.17
C GLN A 252 33.17 -10.85 25.92
N TYR A 253 33.31 -11.99 25.23
CA TYR A 253 33.73 -13.24 25.90
C TYR A 253 35.21 -13.26 26.24
N TYR A 254 36.06 -12.55 25.51
CA TYR A 254 37.49 -12.42 25.81
C TYR A 254 37.78 -11.37 26.91
N ASP A 255 36.93 -10.33 27.02
CA ASP A 255 37.10 -9.31 28.08
C ASP A 255 36.68 -9.78 29.49
N THR A 256 35.86 -10.83 29.60
CA THR A 256 35.44 -11.40 30.87
C THR A 256 36.40 -12.46 31.44
N GLN A 257 37.47 -12.83 30.73
CA GLN A 257 38.47 -13.79 31.21
C GLN A 257 39.81 -13.15 31.68
N GLN A 258 39.89 -11.81 31.72
CA GLN A 258 41.06 -11.11 32.22
C GLN A 258 40.80 -10.37 33.54
N TYR A 259 40.33 -11.08 34.58
CA TYR A 259 40.59 -10.63 35.97
C TYR A 259 40.68 -11.87 36.86
N PRO A 260 41.78 -11.98 37.68
CA PRO A 260 41.97 -13.08 38.61
C PRO A 260 41.07 -12.99 39.84
#